data_7b9f65346c877993a1eca39edcd0b4ce
#
_entry.id   7b9f65346c877993a1eca39edcd0b4ce
#
_cell.length_a   1.000
_cell.length_b   1.000
_cell.length_c   1.000
_cell.angle_alpha   90.00
_cell.angle_beta   90.00
_cell.angle_gamma   90.00
#
_symmetry.space_group_name_H-M   'P 1'
#
loop_
_entity.id
_entity.type
_entity.pdbx_description
1 polymer ?
#
loop_
_entity_poly.entity_id
_entity_poly.type
_entity_poly.pdbx_seq_one_letter_code
_entity_poly.pdbx_strand_id
1 'polypeptide(L)'
;LKVQNKALLRAVSSRYGVPPKTIMALWAIESGFGNTMGTFKVVDALATLAFDGRRPDLFRAELISALKILGHGQFSSEDLKGSWAGAMGQVQFMPSTYLHYAVNYDHPGQPDIWHTHGDVFASAANYLSTLGWKRAESWGREVVLPAGFDAELIGLPTRHTVTEWGKLGVRRVGHVRTQVAG
;
A
#
# COMPACT_ATOMS: atom_id res chain seq x y z
N LEU A 1 -2.70 18.19 -7.71
CA LEU A 1 -2.83 17.11 -6.70
C LEU A 1 -1.90 17.32 -5.51
N LYS A 2 -0.56 17.36 -5.72
CA LYS A 2 0.40 17.51 -4.60
C LYS A 2 0.26 18.85 -3.87
N VAL A 3 -0.03 19.93 -4.58
CA VAL A 3 -0.20 21.26 -3.98
C VAL A 3 -1.47 21.33 -3.14
N GLN A 4 -2.60 20.82 -3.67
CA GLN A 4 -3.90 20.83 -3.00
C GLN A 4 -3.89 20.02 -1.70
N ASN A 5 -3.18 18.88 -1.66
CA ASN A 5 -3.14 17.98 -0.52
C ASN A 5 -1.89 18.16 0.38
N LYS A 6 -1.09 19.22 0.17
CA LYS A 6 0.21 19.39 0.84
C LYS A 6 0.10 19.48 2.36
N ALA A 7 -0.86 20.24 2.85
CA ALA A 7 -1.07 20.42 4.30
C ALA A 7 -1.53 19.11 4.95
N LEU A 8 -2.53 18.45 4.35
CA LEU A 8 -3.08 17.19 4.81
C LEU A 8 -2.01 16.08 4.81
N LEU A 9 -1.26 15.91 3.72
CA LEU A 9 -0.18 14.93 3.64
C LEU A 9 0.93 15.16 4.69
N ARG A 10 1.23 16.42 5.02
CA ARG A 10 2.17 16.75 6.09
C ARG A 10 1.64 16.36 7.46
N ALA A 11 0.36 16.66 7.74
CA ALA A 11 -0.29 16.32 9.00
C ALA A 11 -0.36 14.80 9.18
N VAL A 12 -0.79 14.05 8.17
CA VAL A 12 -0.79 12.58 8.16
C VAL A 12 0.62 12.02 8.34
N SER A 13 1.60 12.54 7.59
CA SER A 13 3.01 12.12 7.73
C SER A 13 3.55 12.35 9.12
N SER A 14 3.22 13.47 9.74
CA SER A 14 3.61 13.78 11.12
C SER A 14 3.03 12.76 12.11
N ARG A 15 1.74 12.42 11.95
CA ARG A 15 1.00 11.50 12.83
C ARG A 15 1.48 10.06 12.72
N TYR A 16 1.66 9.54 11.50
CA TYR A 16 1.94 8.12 11.25
C TYR A 16 3.42 7.81 10.95
N GLY A 17 4.27 8.81 10.78
CA GLY A 17 5.69 8.60 10.50
C GLY A 17 6.03 8.22 9.05
N VAL A 18 5.05 8.14 8.17
CA VAL A 18 5.24 7.77 6.76
C VAL A 18 5.45 9.01 5.90
N PRO A 19 6.51 9.11 5.08
CA PRO A 19 6.77 10.30 4.28
C PRO A 19 5.65 10.59 3.27
N PRO A 20 5.31 11.88 3.00
CA PRO A 20 4.28 12.26 2.04
C PRO A 20 4.48 11.64 0.65
N LYS A 21 5.73 11.52 0.19
CA LYS A 21 6.05 10.91 -1.11
C LYS A 21 5.67 9.44 -1.18
N THR A 22 5.77 8.70 -0.08
CA THR A 22 5.42 7.27 0.00
C THR A 22 3.91 7.09 -0.04
N ILE A 23 3.16 7.91 0.71
CA ILE A 23 1.69 7.92 0.67
C ILE A 23 1.19 8.24 -0.74
N MET A 24 1.78 9.27 -1.38
CA MET A 24 1.45 9.65 -2.75
C MET A 24 1.79 8.56 -3.77
N ALA A 25 2.90 7.85 -3.59
CA ALA A 25 3.29 6.76 -4.48
C ALA A 25 2.31 5.57 -4.37
N LEU A 26 1.91 5.21 -3.15
CA LEU A 26 0.90 4.18 -2.94
C LEU A 26 -0.43 4.56 -3.61
N TRP A 27 -0.92 5.77 -3.37
CA TRP A 27 -2.15 6.28 -3.99
C TRP A 27 -2.09 6.31 -5.52
N ALA A 28 -0.92 6.65 -6.08
CA ALA A 28 -0.70 6.62 -7.53
C ALA A 28 -0.77 5.20 -8.10
N ILE A 29 -0.08 4.26 -7.46
CA ILE A 29 0.04 2.88 -7.93
C ILE A 29 -1.30 2.15 -7.80
N GLU A 30 -2.00 2.32 -6.67
CA GLU A 30 -3.22 1.57 -6.38
C GLU A 30 -4.42 2.03 -7.20
N SER A 31 -4.56 3.33 -7.44
CA SER A 31 -5.78 3.85 -8.07
C SER A 31 -5.57 4.99 -9.07
N GLY A 32 -4.33 5.24 -9.51
CA GLY A 32 -4.07 6.40 -10.38
C GLY A 32 -4.56 7.71 -9.76
N PHE A 33 -4.30 7.92 -8.48
CA PHE A 33 -4.79 9.07 -7.70
C PHE A 33 -6.33 9.13 -7.57
N GLY A 34 -6.97 7.98 -7.41
CA GLY A 34 -8.42 7.86 -7.26
C GLY A 34 -9.20 7.77 -8.57
N ASN A 35 -8.51 7.75 -9.71
CA ASN A 35 -9.19 7.70 -11.02
C ASN A 35 -9.62 6.27 -11.42
N THR A 36 -9.02 5.24 -10.85
CA THR A 36 -9.22 3.83 -11.22
C THR A 36 -9.40 2.95 -9.98
N MET A 37 -10.54 3.07 -9.34
CA MET A 37 -10.87 2.28 -8.12
C MET A 37 -11.58 0.96 -8.40
N GLY A 38 -11.98 0.72 -9.66
CA GLY A 38 -12.88 -0.36 -10.05
C GLY A 38 -14.35 0.02 -9.93
N THR A 39 -15.19 -0.77 -10.59
CA THR A 39 -16.65 -0.51 -10.70
C THR A 39 -17.49 -1.70 -10.27
N PHE A 40 -16.85 -2.80 -9.86
CA PHE A 40 -17.55 -4.00 -9.42
C PHE A 40 -18.13 -3.78 -8.02
N LYS A 41 -19.33 -4.30 -7.79
CA LYS A 41 -19.86 -4.44 -6.42
C LYS A 41 -19.00 -5.47 -5.70
N VAL A 42 -18.38 -5.07 -4.61
CA VAL A 42 -17.39 -5.90 -3.89
C VAL A 42 -18.02 -7.20 -3.38
N VAL A 43 -19.27 -7.13 -2.89
CA VAL A 43 -19.98 -8.32 -2.40
C VAL A 43 -20.22 -9.32 -3.52
N ASP A 44 -20.66 -8.88 -4.70
CA ASP A 44 -20.95 -9.75 -5.84
C ASP A 44 -19.66 -10.38 -6.39
N ALA A 45 -18.59 -9.58 -6.49
CA ALA A 45 -17.28 -10.06 -6.92
C ALA A 45 -16.73 -11.12 -5.97
N LEU A 46 -16.77 -10.87 -4.66
CA LEU A 46 -16.25 -11.80 -3.66
C LEU A 46 -17.12 -13.05 -3.53
N ALA A 47 -18.45 -12.94 -3.65
CA ALA A 47 -19.34 -14.11 -3.67
C ALA A 47 -19.04 -15.01 -4.87
N THR A 48 -18.85 -14.43 -6.05
CA THR A 48 -18.47 -15.16 -7.27
C THR A 48 -17.14 -15.88 -7.09
N LEU A 49 -16.12 -15.19 -6.56
CA LEU A 49 -14.79 -15.77 -6.34
C LEU A 49 -14.77 -16.83 -5.24
N ALA A 50 -15.57 -16.67 -4.20
CA ALA A 50 -15.74 -17.69 -3.15
C ALA A 50 -16.39 -18.97 -3.70
N PHE A 51 -17.30 -18.83 -4.68
CA PHE A 51 -17.96 -19.96 -5.35
C PHE A 51 -17.06 -20.62 -6.40
N ASP A 52 -16.22 -19.86 -7.14
CA ASP A 52 -15.33 -20.35 -8.21
C ASP A 52 -14.34 -21.44 -7.75
N GLY A 53 -14.00 -21.48 -6.48
CA GLY A 53 -13.25 -22.57 -5.86
C GLY A 53 -11.74 -22.52 -5.97
N ARG A 54 -11.12 -21.55 -6.66
CA ARG A 54 -9.64 -21.45 -6.76
C ARG A 54 -8.97 -21.06 -5.44
N ARG A 55 -9.60 -20.18 -4.66
CA ARG A 55 -9.17 -19.73 -3.32
C ARG A 55 -10.38 -19.51 -2.43
N PRO A 56 -11.21 -20.54 -2.21
CA PRO A 56 -12.53 -20.35 -1.60
C PRO A 56 -12.45 -19.80 -0.19
N ASP A 57 -11.51 -20.26 0.62
CA ASP A 57 -11.38 -19.81 2.01
C ASP A 57 -10.98 -18.34 2.11
N LEU A 58 -10.05 -17.90 1.25
CA LEU A 58 -9.66 -16.49 1.18
C LEU A 58 -10.86 -15.60 0.82
N PHE A 59 -11.52 -15.89 -0.30
CA PHE A 59 -12.60 -15.04 -0.78
C PHE A 59 -13.86 -15.12 0.10
N ARG A 60 -14.11 -16.26 0.76
CA ARG A 60 -15.14 -16.37 1.78
C ARG A 60 -14.86 -15.48 2.99
N ALA A 61 -13.62 -15.45 3.48
CA ALA A 61 -13.23 -14.59 4.59
C ALA A 61 -13.35 -13.11 4.23
N GLU A 62 -12.96 -12.74 3.00
CA GLU A 62 -13.12 -11.36 2.52
C GLU A 62 -14.58 -10.98 2.31
N LEU A 63 -15.42 -11.89 1.81
CA LEU A 63 -16.87 -11.68 1.70
C LEU A 63 -17.50 -11.42 3.07
N ILE A 64 -17.17 -12.24 4.07
CA ILE A 64 -17.65 -12.04 5.46
C ILE A 64 -17.19 -10.67 5.98
N SER A 65 -15.97 -10.26 5.69
CA SER A 65 -15.45 -8.95 6.06
C SER A 65 -16.21 -7.81 5.38
N ALA A 66 -16.54 -7.95 4.09
CA ALA A 66 -17.37 -6.98 3.37
C ALA A 66 -18.78 -6.87 3.97
N LEU A 67 -19.41 -8.00 4.32
CA LEU A 67 -20.71 -8.00 4.99
C LEU A 67 -20.67 -7.34 6.37
N LYS A 68 -19.57 -7.49 7.13
CA LYS A 68 -19.37 -6.75 8.39
C LYS A 68 -19.30 -5.24 8.17
N ILE A 69 -18.62 -4.77 7.12
CA ILE A 69 -18.56 -3.34 6.78
C ILE A 69 -19.97 -2.81 6.50
N LEU A 70 -20.76 -3.53 5.72
CA LEU A 70 -22.17 -3.18 5.46
C LEU A 70 -23.02 -3.19 6.74
N GLY A 71 -22.79 -4.17 7.62
CA GLY A 71 -23.51 -4.30 8.89
C GLY A 71 -23.39 -3.10 9.83
N HIS A 72 -22.38 -2.24 9.67
CA HIS A 72 -22.27 -0.97 10.40
C HIS A 72 -23.21 0.13 9.87
N GLY A 73 -23.84 -0.07 8.71
CA GLY A 73 -24.95 0.75 8.23
C GLY A 73 -24.60 2.08 7.55
N GLN A 74 -23.31 2.44 7.43
CA GLN A 74 -22.90 3.69 6.76
C GLN A 74 -22.87 3.55 5.24
N PHE A 75 -22.53 2.36 4.73
CA PHE A 75 -22.45 2.05 3.30
C PHE A 75 -23.54 1.07 2.90
N SER A 76 -24.07 1.23 1.69
CA SER A 76 -24.87 0.22 1.01
C SER A 76 -23.99 -0.70 0.15
N SER A 77 -24.54 -1.80 -0.35
CA SER A 77 -23.82 -2.66 -1.30
C SER A 77 -23.48 -1.95 -2.62
N GLU A 78 -24.24 -0.91 -2.97
CA GLU A 78 -23.97 -0.07 -4.14
C GLU A 78 -22.80 0.88 -3.94
N ASP A 79 -22.50 1.27 -2.69
CA ASP A 79 -21.39 2.15 -2.33
C ASP A 79 -20.07 1.37 -2.27
N LEU A 80 -20.12 0.09 -1.86
CA LEU A 80 -18.93 -0.76 -1.80
C LEU A 80 -18.50 -1.20 -3.21
N LYS A 81 -17.88 -0.28 -3.93
CA LYS A 81 -17.29 -0.54 -5.25
C LYS A 81 -15.80 -0.74 -5.17
N GLY A 82 -15.29 -1.59 -6.05
CA GLY A 82 -13.87 -1.91 -6.09
C GLY A 82 -13.46 -2.68 -7.34
N SER A 83 -12.32 -3.34 -7.27
CA SER A 83 -11.81 -4.19 -8.33
C SER A 83 -12.64 -5.48 -8.45
N TRP A 84 -12.45 -6.19 -9.55
CA TRP A 84 -13.05 -7.52 -9.79
C TRP A 84 -12.67 -8.56 -8.71
N ALA A 85 -11.58 -8.33 -7.99
CA ALA A 85 -11.08 -9.20 -6.91
C ALA A 85 -11.45 -8.69 -5.51
N GLY A 86 -12.27 -7.64 -5.39
CA GLY A 86 -12.78 -7.14 -4.12
C GLY A 86 -11.90 -6.10 -3.40
N ALA A 87 -10.86 -5.59 -4.05
CA ALA A 87 -10.06 -4.49 -3.51
C ALA A 87 -10.83 -3.16 -3.63
N MET A 88 -10.86 -2.36 -2.54
CA MET A 88 -11.78 -1.26 -2.34
C MET A 88 -11.11 0.11 -2.30
N GLY A 89 -11.80 1.11 -2.86
CA GLY A 89 -11.47 2.53 -2.72
C GLY A 89 -10.13 2.93 -3.33
N GLN A 90 -9.66 4.12 -2.97
CA GLN A 90 -8.46 4.72 -3.56
C GLN A 90 -7.15 4.05 -3.10
N VAL A 91 -7.17 3.29 -2.02
CA VAL A 91 -6.01 2.53 -1.49
C VAL A 91 -6.09 1.03 -1.77
N GLN A 92 -7.11 0.60 -2.50
CA GLN A 92 -7.31 -0.79 -2.93
C GLN A 92 -7.19 -1.80 -1.77
N PHE A 93 -7.78 -1.47 -0.62
CA PHE A 93 -7.81 -2.36 0.52
C PHE A 93 -8.79 -3.51 0.30
N MET A 94 -8.37 -4.73 0.61
CA MET A 94 -9.30 -5.83 0.79
C MET A 94 -10.21 -5.56 1.99
N PRO A 95 -11.46 -6.10 2.05
CA PRO A 95 -12.37 -5.86 3.17
C PRO A 95 -11.77 -6.14 4.55
N SER A 96 -11.01 -7.21 4.71
CA SER A 96 -10.29 -7.50 5.95
C SER A 96 -9.23 -6.44 6.28
N THR A 97 -8.50 -5.97 5.27
CA THR A 97 -7.51 -4.89 5.41
C THR A 97 -8.18 -3.58 5.82
N TYR A 98 -9.35 -3.27 5.23
CA TYR A 98 -10.14 -2.11 5.61
C TYR A 98 -10.55 -2.18 7.10
N LEU A 99 -11.10 -3.30 7.56
CA LEU A 99 -11.52 -3.48 8.95
C LEU A 99 -10.37 -3.32 9.96
N HIS A 100 -9.15 -3.68 9.56
CA HIS A 100 -7.98 -3.61 10.46
C HIS A 100 -7.24 -2.27 10.40
N TYR A 101 -7.19 -1.63 9.24
CA TYR A 101 -6.24 -0.53 8.99
C TYR A 101 -6.89 0.76 8.51
N ALA A 102 -8.13 0.74 8.03
CA ALA A 102 -8.79 1.97 7.63
C ALA A 102 -9.00 2.89 8.83
N VAL A 103 -8.78 4.16 8.65
CA VAL A 103 -8.82 5.19 9.69
C VAL A 103 -9.74 6.31 9.25
N ASN A 104 -10.67 6.64 10.11
CA ASN A 104 -11.39 7.90 10.05
C ASN A 104 -10.44 9.01 10.55
N TYR A 105 -10.15 9.97 9.71
CA TYR A 105 -9.11 10.97 10.00
C TYR A 105 -9.62 12.15 10.82
N ASP A 106 -10.72 12.74 10.42
CA ASP A 106 -11.21 14.02 10.96
C ASP A 106 -12.74 14.19 10.98
N HIS A 107 -13.51 13.12 10.76
CA HIS A 107 -14.99 13.15 10.78
C HIS A 107 -15.59 11.93 11.51
N PRO A 108 -16.82 11.98 11.99
CA PRO A 108 -17.47 10.84 12.61
C PRO A 108 -17.88 9.78 11.60
N GLY A 109 -17.97 8.51 12.04
CA GLY A 109 -18.44 7.39 11.22
C GLY A 109 -17.33 6.44 10.77
N GLN A 110 -17.64 5.60 9.78
CA GLN A 110 -16.67 4.70 9.17
C GLN A 110 -15.71 5.47 8.25
N PRO A 111 -14.46 4.98 8.09
CA PRO A 111 -13.52 5.55 7.13
C PRO A 111 -14.05 5.53 5.69
N ASP A 112 -14.09 6.67 5.03
CA ASP A 112 -14.43 6.77 3.61
C ASP A 112 -13.18 6.81 2.74
N ILE A 113 -12.70 5.63 2.36
CA ILE A 113 -11.52 5.49 1.49
C ILE A 113 -11.82 5.69 -0.01
N TRP A 114 -13.07 6.01 -0.36
CA TRP A 114 -13.49 6.27 -1.75
C TRP A 114 -13.46 7.76 -2.09
N HIS A 115 -13.93 8.62 -1.18
CA HIS A 115 -14.17 10.04 -1.48
C HIS A 115 -13.40 11.00 -0.58
N THR A 116 -12.99 10.58 0.62
CA THR A 116 -12.36 11.45 1.62
C THR A 116 -10.84 11.29 1.65
N HIS A 117 -10.10 12.25 1.09
CA HIS A 117 -8.63 12.20 1.03
C HIS A 117 -7.96 12.08 2.42
N GLY A 118 -8.58 12.62 3.47
CA GLY A 118 -8.10 12.45 4.86
C GLY A 118 -8.00 10.97 5.23
N ASP A 119 -9.08 10.23 5.02
CA ASP A 119 -9.18 8.81 5.30
C ASP A 119 -8.28 7.97 4.39
N VAL A 120 -8.25 8.31 3.09
CA VAL A 120 -7.37 7.67 2.10
C VAL A 120 -5.91 7.72 2.54
N PHE A 121 -5.41 8.91 2.86
CA PHE A 121 -4.00 9.10 3.22
C PHE A 121 -3.68 8.57 4.62
N ALA A 122 -4.59 8.76 5.57
CA ALA A 122 -4.42 8.25 6.92
C ALA A 122 -4.46 6.73 6.95
N SER A 123 -5.37 6.10 6.22
CA SER A 123 -5.46 4.64 6.10
C SER A 123 -4.21 4.05 5.45
N ALA A 124 -3.73 4.63 4.34
CA ALA A 124 -2.47 4.22 3.70
C ALA A 124 -1.28 4.33 4.65
N ALA A 125 -1.18 5.45 5.38
CA ALA A 125 -0.10 5.68 6.32
C ALA A 125 -0.19 4.78 7.57
N ASN A 126 -1.39 4.56 8.09
CA ASN A 126 -1.64 3.65 9.21
C ASN A 126 -1.26 2.21 8.84
N TYR A 127 -1.67 1.74 7.67
CA TYR A 127 -1.29 0.43 7.14
C TYR A 127 0.22 0.24 7.12
N LEU A 128 0.96 1.14 6.47
CA LEU A 128 2.41 1.07 6.38
C LEU A 128 3.08 1.17 7.75
N SER A 129 2.62 2.07 8.61
CA SER A 129 3.15 2.26 9.97
C SER A 129 2.98 0.99 10.82
N THR A 130 1.79 0.38 10.77
CA THR A 130 1.47 -0.85 11.51
C THR A 130 2.27 -2.05 11.01
N LEU A 131 2.56 -2.10 9.70
CA LEU A 131 3.43 -3.12 9.10
C LEU A 131 4.93 -2.90 9.37
N GLY A 132 5.28 -1.90 10.16
CA GLY A 132 6.66 -1.69 10.61
C GLY A 132 7.46 -0.66 9.81
N TRP A 133 6.79 0.27 9.11
CA TRP A 133 7.48 1.40 8.49
C TRP A 133 8.26 2.19 9.54
N LYS A 134 9.56 2.38 9.30
CA LYS A 134 10.42 3.16 10.17
C LYS A 134 10.77 4.50 9.53
N ARG A 135 10.43 5.59 10.23
CA ARG A 135 10.63 6.97 9.74
C ARG A 135 12.07 7.27 9.32
N ALA A 136 13.04 6.71 10.02
CA ALA A 136 14.47 6.94 9.78
C ALA A 136 15.06 6.09 8.65
N GLU A 137 14.33 5.09 8.17
CA GLU A 137 14.80 4.18 7.13
C GLU A 137 14.24 4.57 5.76
N SER A 138 15.05 4.42 4.70
CA SER A 138 14.57 4.56 3.33
C SER A 138 13.96 3.23 2.87
N TRP A 139 12.94 3.32 2.00
CA TRP A 139 12.31 2.14 1.41
C TRP A 139 13.23 1.29 0.53
N GLY A 140 14.29 1.89 0.00
CA GLY A 140 15.23 1.22 -0.88
C GLY A 140 16.25 2.19 -1.49
N ARG A 141 17.20 1.62 -2.21
CA ARG A 141 18.27 2.35 -2.91
C ARG A 141 18.64 1.61 -4.17
N GLU A 142 18.84 2.33 -5.24
CA GLU A 142 19.42 1.78 -6.46
C GLU A 142 20.90 1.46 -6.25
N VAL A 143 21.33 0.29 -6.73
CA VAL A 143 22.69 -0.21 -6.57
C VAL A 143 23.23 -0.75 -7.88
N VAL A 144 24.56 -0.78 -7.98
CA VAL A 144 25.30 -1.48 -9.04
C VAL A 144 25.84 -2.77 -8.44
N LEU A 145 25.58 -3.88 -9.13
CA LEU A 145 26.14 -5.18 -8.80
C LEU A 145 27.50 -5.36 -9.48
N PRO A 146 28.48 -6.03 -8.83
CA PRO A 146 29.75 -6.32 -9.46
C PRO A 146 29.62 -7.37 -10.58
N ALA A 147 30.57 -7.42 -11.48
CA ALA A 147 30.66 -8.52 -12.46
C ALA A 147 30.76 -9.86 -11.73
N GLY A 148 30.00 -10.86 -12.19
CA GLY A 148 29.96 -12.18 -11.56
C GLY A 148 29.22 -12.25 -10.22
N PHE A 149 28.36 -11.26 -9.92
CA PHE A 149 27.52 -11.31 -8.72
C PHE A 149 26.62 -12.54 -8.72
N ASP A 150 26.54 -13.22 -7.59
CA ASP A 150 25.70 -14.39 -7.45
C ASP A 150 24.21 -14.03 -7.53
N ALA A 151 23.56 -14.49 -8.60
CA ALA A 151 22.15 -14.21 -8.86
C ALA A 151 21.20 -14.84 -7.82
N GLU A 152 21.62 -15.89 -7.14
CA GLU A 152 20.82 -16.53 -6.07
C GLU A 152 20.66 -15.64 -4.83
N LEU A 153 21.53 -14.66 -4.68
CA LEU A 153 21.41 -13.64 -3.63
C LEU A 153 20.36 -12.56 -3.96
N ILE A 154 19.81 -12.55 -5.18
CA ILE A 154 18.80 -11.57 -5.59
C ILE A 154 17.43 -12.08 -5.16
N GLY A 155 16.78 -11.37 -4.25
CA GLY A 155 15.41 -11.67 -3.85
C GLY A 155 15.05 -11.19 -2.45
N LEU A 156 13.76 -11.13 -2.18
CA LEU A 156 13.21 -10.67 -0.90
C LEU A 156 13.64 -11.51 0.34
N PRO A 157 13.83 -12.84 0.22
CA PRO A 157 14.28 -13.64 1.35
C PRO A 157 15.71 -13.35 1.79
N THR A 158 16.57 -12.90 0.87
CA THR A 158 17.98 -12.63 1.14
C THR A 158 18.15 -11.32 1.88
N ARG A 159 18.66 -11.38 3.10
CA ARG A 159 18.87 -10.23 3.95
C ARG A 159 20.31 -10.14 4.42
N HIS A 160 20.97 -9.06 4.08
CA HIS A 160 22.30 -8.68 4.54
C HIS A 160 22.31 -7.24 5.03
N THR A 161 23.21 -6.93 5.94
CA THR A 161 23.48 -5.53 6.31
C THR A 161 24.10 -4.77 5.13
N VAL A 162 24.02 -3.44 5.17
CA VAL A 162 24.68 -2.60 4.15
C VAL A 162 26.18 -2.86 4.05
N THR A 163 26.81 -3.18 5.21
CA THR A 163 28.23 -3.54 5.28
C THR A 163 28.53 -4.86 4.57
N GLU A 164 27.71 -5.89 4.79
CA GLU A 164 27.84 -7.20 4.12
C GLU A 164 27.63 -7.10 2.63
N TRP A 165 26.57 -6.38 2.17
CA TRP A 165 26.41 -6.08 0.75
C TRP A 165 27.62 -5.36 0.16
N GLY A 166 28.22 -4.43 0.91
CA GLY A 166 29.44 -3.76 0.51
C GLY A 166 30.64 -4.70 0.32
N LYS A 167 30.79 -5.73 1.19
CA LYS A 167 31.83 -6.77 1.07
C LYS A 167 31.61 -7.65 -0.17
N LEU A 168 30.37 -7.89 -0.57
CA LEU A 168 30.00 -8.60 -1.79
C LEU A 168 30.15 -7.73 -3.07
N GLY A 169 30.69 -6.52 -2.95
CA GLY A 169 30.96 -5.63 -4.08
C GLY A 169 29.76 -4.77 -4.51
N VAL A 170 28.60 -4.87 -3.84
CA VAL A 170 27.45 -4.03 -4.14
C VAL A 170 27.76 -2.56 -3.81
N ARG A 171 27.47 -1.64 -4.74
CA ARG A 171 27.76 -0.21 -4.62
C ARG A 171 26.52 0.62 -4.92
N ARG A 172 26.37 1.77 -4.28
CA ARG A 172 25.33 2.74 -4.62
C ARG A 172 25.58 3.34 -5.99
N VAL A 173 24.53 3.54 -6.77
CA VAL A 173 24.57 4.37 -7.97
C VAL A 173 25.04 5.79 -7.59
N GLY A 174 25.97 6.37 -8.34
CA GLY A 174 26.57 7.67 -8.07
C GLY A 174 27.78 7.68 -7.13
N HIS A 175 28.21 6.53 -6.59
CA HIS A 175 29.45 6.38 -5.83
C HIS A 175 30.51 5.56 -6.57
N VAL A 176 30.37 5.37 -7.85
CA VAL A 176 31.46 4.85 -8.69
C VAL A 176 32.54 5.95 -8.76
N ARG A 177 33.56 5.88 -7.93
CA ARG A 177 34.81 6.60 -8.21
C ARG A 177 35.28 6.10 -9.58
N THR A 178 35.21 6.93 -10.60
CA THR A 178 36.00 6.74 -11.82
C THR A 178 37.45 6.66 -11.36
N GLN A 179 38.01 5.45 -11.30
CA GLN A 179 39.47 5.32 -11.33
C GLN A 179 39.87 5.79 -12.73
N VAL A 180 40.29 7.03 -12.83
CA VAL A 180 41.06 7.50 -13.97
C VAL A 180 42.36 6.68 -13.91
N ALA A 181 42.47 5.74 -14.83
CA ALA A 181 43.75 5.07 -15.08
C ALA A 181 44.78 6.14 -15.45
N GLY A 182 45.79 6.32 -14.59
CA GLY A 182 47.02 7.03 -14.92
C GLY A 182 47.96 6.14 -15.67
#